data_2e4beeab982447018738327d869213dc
#
_entry.id   2e4beeab982447018738327d869213dc
#
_cell.length_a   1.000
_cell.length_b   1.000
_cell.length_c   1.000
_cell.angle_alpha   90.00
_cell.angle_beta   90.00
_cell.angle_gamma   90.00
#
_symmetry.space_group_name_H-M   'P 1'
#
loop_
_entity.id
_entity.type
_entity.pdbx_description
1 polymer ?
#
loop_
_entity_poly.entity_id
_entity_poly.type
_entity_poly.pdbx_seq_one_letter_code
_entity_poly.pdbx_strand_id
1 'polypeptide(L)'
;MGKTLIYLIGFPGSGKFTTAKELCKIIGAVIASNNLFNNIIFDIVKLQNAEVPDDLWEKIFAVRENVLAILEKHYVKSKHYIFTNELIEGDPYDQRLYNSVVNLSKKMDMEIFSVVLHCNNEKLVRRVQSEERYQENKITDPDFAIKKIEGKRLFIPEGSLEIDNSNLSAKEVAKKIVEEMKKEKNGKLIKTSVTNHLKTERTRG
;
A
#
# COMPACT_ATOMS: atom_id res chain seq x y z
N MET A 1 -6.56 12.93 16.88
CA MET A 1 -5.71 12.86 15.68
C MET A 1 -6.36 11.92 14.68
N GLY A 2 -6.70 12.37 13.47
CA GLY A 2 -7.36 11.54 12.45
C GLY A 2 -6.54 10.30 12.10
N LYS A 3 -7.21 9.22 11.75
CA LYS A 3 -6.55 7.98 11.31
C LYS A 3 -6.17 8.09 9.84
N THR A 4 -5.20 7.31 9.42
CA THR A 4 -4.62 7.35 8.07
C THR A 4 -4.73 5.98 7.44
N LEU A 5 -5.09 5.94 6.17
CA LEU A 5 -4.93 4.78 5.33
C LEU A 5 -3.56 4.89 4.63
N ILE A 6 -2.63 4.02 4.99
CA ILE A 6 -1.30 3.95 4.38
C ILE A 6 -1.36 2.98 3.20
N TYR A 7 -0.94 3.42 2.02
CA TYR A 7 -0.93 2.57 0.84
C TYR A 7 0.50 2.29 0.38
N LEU A 8 1.00 1.09 0.68
CA LEU A 8 2.34 0.65 0.29
C LEU A 8 2.31 0.05 -1.11
N ILE A 9 2.98 0.70 -2.05
CA ILE A 9 3.09 0.31 -3.46
C ILE A 9 4.51 -0.18 -3.72
N GLY A 10 4.68 -1.20 -4.58
CA GLY A 10 6.01 -1.70 -4.95
C GLY A 10 5.97 -3.07 -5.61
N PHE A 11 7.02 -3.47 -6.28
CA PHE A 11 7.14 -4.77 -6.93
C PHE A 11 7.14 -5.96 -5.93
N PRO A 12 6.91 -7.20 -6.37
CA PRO A 12 7.12 -8.40 -5.56
C PRO A 12 8.55 -8.39 -5.00
N GLY A 13 8.72 -8.75 -3.72
CA GLY A 13 10.04 -8.69 -3.07
C GLY A 13 10.47 -7.31 -2.54
N SER A 14 9.76 -6.20 -2.85
CA SER A 14 10.13 -4.86 -2.35
C SER A 14 9.96 -4.66 -0.83
N GLY A 15 9.45 -5.63 -0.09
CA GLY A 15 9.34 -5.57 1.38
C GLY A 15 8.09 -4.88 1.92
N LYS A 16 7.06 -4.64 1.10
CA LYS A 16 5.79 -4.01 1.52
C LYS A 16 5.18 -4.65 2.78
N PHE A 17 5.03 -5.98 2.78
CA PHE A 17 4.37 -6.68 3.87
C PHE A 17 5.20 -6.67 5.16
N THR A 18 6.52 -6.85 5.06
CA THR A 18 7.43 -6.76 6.21
C THR A 18 7.44 -5.36 6.80
N THR A 19 7.44 -4.33 5.95
CA THR A 19 7.29 -2.93 6.37
C THR A 19 5.94 -2.69 7.04
N ALA A 20 4.85 -3.25 6.50
CA ALA A 20 3.52 -3.15 7.11
C ALA A 20 3.48 -3.78 8.51
N LYS A 21 4.11 -4.94 8.72
CA LYS A 21 4.25 -5.57 10.05
C LYS A 21 4.98 -4.64 11.04
N GLU A 22 6.07 -3.99 10.62
CA GLU A 22 6.80 -3.05 11.48
C GLU A 22 5.98 -1.77 11.77
N LEU A 23 5.27 -1.23 10.78
CA LEU A 23 4.34 -0.12 10.99
C LEU A 23 3.27 -0.46 12.03
N CYS A 24 2.68 -1.66 11.96
CA CYS A 24 1.69 -2.11 12.95
C CYS A 24 2.22 -2.07 14.38
N LYS A 25 3.49 -2.41 14.59
CA LYS A 25 4.12 -2.36 15.92
C LYS A 25 4.28 -0.91 16.41
N ILE A 26 4.49 0.06 15.50
CA ILE A 26 4.73 1.46 15.87
C ILE A 26 3.42 2.23 16.06
N ILE A 27 2.44 2.05 15.15
CA ILE A 27 1.23 2.89 15.12
C ILE A 27 -0.08 2.14 15.40
N GLY A 28 -0.04 0.83 15.61
CA GLY A 28 -1.23 0.03 15.91
C GLY A 28 -2.21 -0.04 14.74
N ALA A 29 -1.74 -0.38 13.53
CA ALA A 29 -2.57 -0.46 12.32
C ALA A 29 -3.16 -1.85 12.08
N VAL A 30 -4.12 -1.93 11.17
CA VAL A 30 -4.65 -3.18 10.57
C VAL A 30 -4.07 -3.33 9.16
N ILE A 31 -3.56 -4.51 8.82
CA ILE A 31 -3.02 -4.79 7.48
C ILE A 31 -4.11 -5.41 6.61
N ALA A 32 -4.41 -4.78 5.49
CA ALA A 32 -5.20 -5.30 4.39
C ALA A 32 -4.28 -5.55 3.19
N SER A 33 -3.47 -6.62 3.27
CA SER A 33 -2.51 -6.92 2.21
C SER A 33 -3.20 -7.48 0.98
N ASN A 34 -2.62 -7.24 -0.21
CA ASN A 34 -3.12 -7.79 -1.46
C ASN A 34 -3.28 -9.30 -1.42
N ASN A 35 -2.36 -9.99 -0.76
CA ASN A 35 -2.39 -11.45 -0.64
C ASN A 35 -3.61 -11.98 0.13
N LEU A 36 -4.17 -11.22 1.08
CA LEU A 36 -5.41 -11.63 1.76
C LEU A 36 -6.57 -11.79 0.79
N PHE A 37 -6.63 -10.98 -0.26
CA PHE A 37 -7.68 -11.06 -1.26
C PHE A 37 -7.35 -12.12 -2.32
N ASN A 38 -6.13 -12.14 -2.80
CA ASN A 38 -5.71 -13.00 -3.90
C ASN A 38 -5.60 -14.47 -3.46
N ASN A 39 -5.10 -14.75 -2.25
CA ASN A 39 -4.85 -16.10 -1.79
C ASN A 39 -6.13 -16.92 -1.60
N ILE A 40 -7.27 -16.28 -1.35
CA ILE A 40 -8.57 -16.98 -1.36
C ILE A 40 -8.76 -17.77 -2.66
N ILE A 41 -8.33 -17.20 -3.79
CA ILE A 41 -8.42 -17.85 -5.10
C ILE A 41 -7.16 -18.66 -5.40
N PHE A 42 -5.97 -18.07 -5.22
CA PHE A 42 -4.69 -18.68 -5.58
C PHE A 42 -4.42 -20.01 -4.85
N ASP A 43 -4.85 -20.11 -3.59
CA ASP A 43 -4.68 -21.35 -2.81
C ASP A 43 -5.58 -22.47 -3.33
N ILE A 44 -6.79 -22.14 -3.80
CA ILE A 44 -7.74 -23.11 -4.35
C ILE A 44 -7.30 -23.58 -5.74
N VAL A 45 -6.90 -22.66 -6.63
CA VAL A 45 -6.53 -22.98 -8.02
C VAL A 45 -5.04 -23.26 -8.20
N LYS A 46 -4.24 -23.19 -7.12
CA LYS A 46 -2.80 -23.50 -7.11
C LYS A 46 -1.96 -22.67 -8.08
N LEU A 47 -2.18 -21.37 -8.09
CA LEU A 47 -1.50 -20.39 -8.97
C LEU A 47 -0.26 -19.75 -8.31
N GLN A 48 0.67 -20.55 -7.85
CA GLN A 48 1.97 -20.03 -7.39
C GLN A 48 2.98 -20.02 -8.55
N ASN A 49 3.72 -18.92 -8.74
CA ASN A 49 4.70 -18.73 -9.82
C ASN A 49 4.13 -18.99 -11.22
N ALA A 50 2.87 -18.65 -11.45
CA ALA A 50 2.18 -18.80 -12.73
C ALA A 50 1.51 -17.49 -13.14
N GLU A 51 1.30 -17.32 -14.44
CA GLU A 51 0.48 -16.23 -14.97
C GLU A 51 -0.99 -16.47 -14.60
N VAL A 52 -1.64 -15.41 -14.19
CA VAL A 52 -3.05 -15.45 -13.79
C VAL A 52 -3.89 -15.07 -15.00
N PRO A 53 -4.86 -15.90 -15.43
CA PRO A 53 -5.76 -15.57 -16.54
C PRO A 53 -6.55 -14.27 -16.26
N ASP A 54 -6.82 -13.50 -17.32
CA ASP A 54 -7.49 -12.20 -17.21
C ASP A 54 -8.90 -12.29 -16.59
N ASP A 55 -9.67 -13.32 -16.96
CA ASP A 55 -11.00 -13.55 -16.39
C ASP A 55 -10.96 -13.84 -14.89
N LEU A 56 -9.86 -14.42 -14.40
CA LEU A 56 -9.66 -14.67 -12.99
C LEU A 56 -9.34 -13.39 -12.23
N TRP A 57 -8.63 -12.46 -12.83
CA TRP A 57 -8.38 -11.15 -12.23
C TRP A 57 -9.68 -10.39 -11.97
N GLU A 58 -10.66 -10.46 -12.87
CA GLU A 58 -11.97 -9.84 -12.66
C GLU A 58 -12.75 -10.48 -11.49
N LYS A 59 -12.61 -11.81 -11.30
CA LYS A 59 -13.22 -12.49 -10.14
C LYS A 59 -12.53 -12.10 -8.83
N ILE A 60 -11.21 -11.99 -8.82
CA ILE A 60 -10.44 -11.51 -7.67
C ILE A 60 -10.84 -10.07 -7.33
N PHE A 61 -11.02 -9.21 -8.34
CA PHE A 61 -11.48 -7.85 -8.13
C PHE A 61 -12.87 -7.80 -7.49
N ALA A 62 -13.81 -8.63 -7.94
CA ALA A 62 -15.15 -8.70 -7.37
C ALA A 62 -15.13 -9.16 -5.90
N VAL A 63 -14.28 -10.14 -5.53
CA VAL A 63 -14.08 -10.55 -4.13
C VAL A 63 -13.56 -9.36 -3.30
N ARG A 64 -12.57 -8.64 -3.83
CA ARG A 64 -12.00 -7.46 -3.18
C ARG A 64 -13.06 -6.38 -2.92
N GLU A 65 -13.86 -6.03 -3.92
CA GLU A 65 -14.90 -5.00 -3.78
C GLU A 65 -15.91 -5.36 -2.67
N ASN A 66 -16.29 -6.63 -2.55
CA ASN A 66 -17.15 -7.08 -1.46
C ASN A 66 -16.47 -6.89 -0.08
N VAL A 67 -15.18 -7.20 0.05
CA VAL A 67 -14.45 -6.97 1.31
C VAL A 67 -14.30 -5.49 1.61
N LEU A 68 -14.02 -4.64 0.61
CA LEU A 68 -13.96 -3.18 0.79
C LEU A 68 -15.32 -2.62 1.24
N ALA A 69 -16.42 -3.12 0.70
CA ALA A 69 -17.77 -2.73 1.12
C ALA A 69 -18.08 -3.14 2.59
N ILE A 70 -17.53 -4.27 3.06
CA ILE A 70 -17.61 -4.65 4.47
C ILE A 70 -16.77 -3.69 5.32
N LEU A 71 -15.55 -3.39 4.91
CA LEU A 71 -14.67 -2.45 5.63
C LEU A 71 -15.30 -1.06 5.74
N GLU A 72 -15.94 -0.55 4.68
CA GLU A 72 -16.63 0.73 4.69
C GLU A 72 -17.61 0.86 5.87
N LYS A 73 -18.32 -0.23 6.21
CA LYS A 73 -19.35 -0.25 7.26
C LYS A 73 -18.83 -0.65 8.64
N HIS A 74 -17.80 -1.48 8.68
CA HIS A 74 -17.38 -2.18 9.90
C HIS A 74 -15.91 -1.93 10.29
N TYR A 75 -15.25 -0.94 9.70
CA TYR A 75 -13.86 -0.66 10.06
C TYR A 75 -13.70 -0.19 11.52
N VAL A 76 -12.55 -0.47 12.09
CA VAL A 76 -12.22 -0.08 13.46
C VAL A 76 -11.74 1.38 13.47
N LYS A 77 -12.61 2.32 13.85
CA LYS A 77 -12.36 3.77 13.83
C LYS A 77 -11.11 4.22 14.59
N SER A 78 -10.68 3.44 15.60
CA SER A 78 -9.48 3.74 16.40
C SER A 78 -8.17 3.30 15.76
N LYS A 79 -8.19 2.62 14.60
CA LYS A 79 -7.01 2.03 13.94
C LYS A 79 -6.63 2.76 12.66
N HIS A 80 -5.34 2.77 12.34
CA HIS A 80 -4.84 3.02 11.00
C HIS A 80 -5.05 1.77 10.14
N TYR A 81 -5.09 1.92 8.81
CA TYR A 81 -5.14 0.80 7.88
C TYR A 81 -3.95 0.85 6.94
N ILE A 82 -3.40 -0.31 6.58
CA ILE A 82 -2.28 -0.42 5.66
C ILE A 82 -2.68 -1.35 4.52
N PHE A 83 -2.77 -0.80 3.32
CA PHE A 83 -2.96 -1.57 2.10
C PHE A 83 -1.61 -1.80 1.41
N THR A 84 -1.46 -2.94 0.73
CA THR A 84 -0.24 -3.25 -0.02
C THR A 84 -0.60 -3.78 -1.39
N ASN A 85 -0.07 -3.16 -2.46
CA ASN A 85 -0.25 -3.64 -3.83
C ASN A 85 1.05 -3.49 -4.63
N GLU A 86 1.18 -4.29 -5.69
CA GLU A 86 1.91 -3.91 -6.88
C GLU A 86 0.93 -3.10 -7.74
N LEU A 87 1.32 -1.93 -8.19
CA LEU A 87 0.53 -1.13 -9.12
C LEU A 87 1.45 -0.71 -10.26
N ILE A 88 1.04 -1.02 -11.49
CA ILE A 88 1.81 -0.77 -12.70
C ILE A 88 1.27 0.48 -13.40
N GLU A 89 2.17 1.35 -13.83
CA GLU A 89 1.84 2.55 -14.59
C GLU A 89 1.15 2.18 -15.92
N GLY A 90 0.02 2.82 -16.19
CA GLY A 90 -0.74 2.59 -17.42
C GLY A 90 -1.57 1.31 -17.46
N ASP A 91 -1.55 0.48 -16.41
CA ASP A 91 -2.40 -0.71 -16.32
C ASP A 91 -3.81 -0.32 -15.82
N PRO A 92 -4.88 -0.58 -16.62
CA PRO A 92 -6.25 -0.19 -16.24
C PRO A 92 -6.77 -0.93 -15.00
N TYR A 93 -6.38 -2.20 -14.81
CA TYR A 93 -6.79 -2.99 -13.65
C TYR A 93 -6.16 -2.41 -12.36
N ASP A 94 -4.87 -2.11 -12.38
CA ASP A 94 -4.15 -1.51 -11.26
C ASP A 94 -4.65 -0.10 -10.94
N GLN A 95 -5.04 0.68 -11.96
CA GLN A 95 -5.70 1.97 -11.76
C GLN A 95 -7.06 1.82 -11.06
N ARG A 96 -7.85 0.80 -11.41
CA ARG A 96 -9.10 0.47 -10.72
C ARG A 96 -8.85 0.09 -9.26
N LEU A 97 -7.81 -0.74 -9.00
CA LEU A 97 -7.41 -1.11 -7.65
C LEU A 97 -7.05 0.12 -6.81
N TYR A 98 -6.24 1.02 -7.35
CA TYR A 98 -5.88 2.26 -6.67
C TYR A 98 -7.12 3.10 -6.34
N ASN A 99 -7.97 3.32 -7.33
CA ASN A 99 -9.17 4.13 -7.19
C ASN A 99 -10.14 3.54 -6.16
N SER A 100 -10.27 2.21 -6.08
CA SER A 100 -11.15 1.55 -5.09
C SER A 100 -10.67 1.82 -3.65
N VAL A 101 -9.36 1.80 -3.40
CA VAL A 101 -8.79 2.10 -2.08
C VAL A 101 -8.88 3.60 -1.76
N VAL A 102 -8.67 4.49 -2.73
CA VAL A 102 -8.88 5.93 -2.56
C VAL A 102 -10.34 6.24 -2.21
N ASN A 103 -11.28 5.61 -2.90
CA ASN A 103 -12.70 5.78 -2.60
C ASN A 103 -13.07 5.25 -1.21
N LEU A 104 -12.51 4.11 -0.82
CA LEU A 104 -12.69 3.58 0.53
C LEU A 104 -12.15 4.55 1.59
N SER A 105 -10.96 5.13 1.39
CA SER A 105 -10.39 6.07 2.36
C SER A 105 -11.30 7.28 2.59
N LYS A 106 -11.91 7.83 1.51
CA LYS A 106 -12.88 8.92 1.61
C LYS A 106 -14.12 8.52 2.40
N LYS A 107 -14.66 7.33 2.16
CA LYS A 107 -15.84 6.79 2.86
C LYS A 107 -15.57 6.48 4.34
N MET A 108 -14.34 6.13 4.68
CA MET A 108 -13.88 5.91 6.05
C MET A 108 -13.46 7.21 6.77
N ASP A 109 -13.54 8.37 6.11
CA ASP A 109 -13.03 9.65 6.62
C ASP A 109 -11.56 9.56 7.06
N MET A 110 -10.74 8.90 6.23
CA MET A 110 -9.30 8.73 6.43
C MET A 110 -8.50 9.44 5.36
N GLU A 111 -7.46 10.16 5.75
CA GLU A 111 -6.47 10.63 4.79
C GLU A 111 -5.68 9.44 4.25
N ILE A 112 -5.46 9.41 2.92
CA ILE A 112 -4.59 8.43 2.30
C ILE A 112 -3.15 8.94 2.31
N PHE A 113 -2.20 8.08 2.68
CA PHE A 113 -0.76 8.34 2.64
C PHE A 113 -0.10 7.26 1.78
N SER A 114 0.22 7.61 0.54
CA SER A 114 0.81 6.68 -0.42
C SER A 114 2.33 6.64 -0.26
N VAL A 115 2.89 5.43 -0.25
CA VAL A 115 4.33 5.18 -0.16
C VAL A 115 4.74 4.20 -1.25
N VAL A 116 5.69 4.60 -2.08
CA VAL A 116 6.26 3.75 -3.13
C VAL A 116 7.61 3.22 -2.65
N LEU A 117 7.73 1.90 -2.58
CA LEU A 117 8.97 1.22 -2.17
C LEU A 117 9.72 0.73 -3.40
N HIS A 118 10.88 1.33 -3.63
CA HIS A 118 11.84 0.91 -4.64
C HIS A 118 12.85 -0.06 -4.04
N CYS A 119 13.29 -1.04 -4.82
CA CYS A 119 14.30 -2.00 -4.44
C CYS A 119 15.08 -2.43 -5.69
N ASN A 120 16.41 -2.49 -5.62
CA ASN A 120 17.19 -2.99 -6.72
C ASN A 120 16.93 -4.48 -6.98
N ASN A 121 17.17 -4.94 -8.21
CA ASN A 121 16.86 -6.31 -8.64
C ASN A 121 17.61 -7.36 -7.83
N GLU A 122 18.87 -7.12 -7.45
CA GLU A 122 19.65 -8.06 -6.64
C GLU A 122 18.99 -8.35 -5.29
N LYS A 123 18.58 -7.31 -4.58
CA LYS A 123 17.88 -7.45 -3.29
C LYS A 123 16.49 -8.05 -3.47
N LEU A 124 15.79 -7.70 -4.56
CA LEU A 124 14.49 -8.24 -4.88
C LEU A 124 14.59 -9.77 -5.06
N VAL A 125 15.49 -10.25 -5.93
CA VAL A 125 15.76 -11.67 -6.16
C VAL A 125 16.05 -12.39 -4.86
N ARG A 126 16.98 -11.88 -4.04
CA ARG A 126 17.31 -12.47 -2.75
C ARG A 126 16.11 -12.55 -1.80
N ARG A 127 15.27 -11.52 -1.76
CA ARG A 127 14.07 -11.48 -0.89
C ARG A 127 12.96 -12.41 -1.39
N VAL A 128 12.85 -12.62 -2.70
CA VAL A 128 11.81 -13.51 -3.29
C VAL A 128 12.03 -14.97 -2.84
N GLN A 129 13.26 -15.40 -2.64
CA GLN A 129 13.63 -16.76 -2.27
C GLN A 129 13.45 -17.09 -0.77
N SER A 130 12.86 -16.19 0.02
CA SER A 130 12.71 -16.44 1.46
C SER A 130 11.63 -17.48 1.77
N GLU A 131 11.86 -18.32 2.77
CA GLU A 131 10.93 -19.36 3.24
C GLU A 131 9.57 -18.79 3.64
N GLU A 132 9.53 -17.61 4.29
CA GLU A 132 8.29 -16.93 4.67
C GLU A 132 7.37 -16.68 3.45
N ARG A 133 7.95 -16.39 2.29
CA ARG A 133 7.17 -16.14 1.07
C ARG A 133 6.57 -17.41 0.50
N TYR A 134 7.27 -18.52 0.62
CA TYR A 134 6.76 -19.83 0.19
C TYR A 134 5.50 -20.21 0.98
N GLN A 135 5.55 -20.06 2.29
CA GLN A 135 4.40 -20.35 3.18
C GLN A 135 3.20 -19.43 2.94
N GLU A 136 3.42 -18.22 2.42
CA GLU A 136 2.37 -17.23 2.15
C GLU A 136 1.86 -17.25 0.69
N ASN A 137 2.14 -18.31 -0.07
CA ASN A 137 1.77 -18.47 -1.49
C ASN A 137 2.10 -17.25 -2.36
N LYS A 138 3.25 -16.63 -2.10
CA LYS A 138 3.80 -15.51 -2.87
C LYS A 138 4.72 -16.01 -3.97
N ILE A 139 5.05 -15.14 -4.93
CA ILE A 139 6.10 -15.42 -5.93
C ILE A 139 7.40 -15.72 -5.20
N THR A 140 7.98 -16.89 -5.47
CA THR A 140 9.23 -17.39 -4.88
C THR A 140 10.30 -17.70 -5.92
N ASP A 141 9.91 -17.81 -7.20
CA ASP A 141 10.81 -17.99 -8.33
C ASP A 141 11.41 -16.64 -8.73
N PRO A 142 12.76 -16.47 -8.65
CA PRO A 142 13.44 -15.24 -9.02
C PRO A 142 13.30 -14.87 -10.49
N ASP A 143 13.39 -15.85 -11.38
CA ASP A 143 13.32 -15.61 -12.83
C ASP A 143 11.93 -15.17 -13.22
N PHE A 144 10.89 -15.81 -12.66
CA PHE A 144 9.52 -15.39 -12.82
C PHE A 144 9.29 -13.97 -12.26
N ALA A 145 9.86 -13.66 -11.10
CA ALA A 145 9.73 -12.32 -10.50
C ALA A 145 10.39 -11.24 -11.36
N ILE A 146 11.57 -11.49 -11.91
CA ILE A 146 12.27 -10.55 -12.80
C ILE A 146 11.52 -10.38 -14.11
N LYS A 147 11.13 -11.48 -14.78
CA LYS A 147 10.33 -11.42 -16.00
C LYS A 147 9.03 -10.62 -15.82
N LYS A 148 8.38 -10.78 -14.66
CA LYS A 148 7.14 -10.08 -14.35
C LYS A 148 7.29 -8.57 -14.28
N ILE A 149 8.44 -8.05 -13.84
CA ILE A 149 8.69 -6.62 -13.66
C ILE A 149 9.50 -5.99 -14.82
N GLU A 150 10.06 -6.81 -15.70
CA GLU A 150 10.87 -6.35 -16.81
C GLU A 150 10.10 -5.36 -17.70
N GLY A 151 10.71 -4.22 -17.99
CA GLY A 151 10.09 -3.16 -18.79
C GLY A 151 8.92 -2.44 -18.14
N LYS A 152 8.53 -2.79 -16.91
CA LYS A 152 7.41 -2.17 -16.20
C LYS A 152 7.87 -1.06 -15.26
N ARG A 153 6.99 -0.10 -15.05
CA ARG A 153 7.17 0.97 -14.06
C ARG A 153 6.07 0.88 -13.02
N LEU A 154 6.39 1.26 -11.80
CA LEU A 154 5.38 1.42 -10.76
C LEU A 154 4.53 2.66 -11.02
N PHE A 155 3.25 2.56 -10.77
CA PHE A 155 2.39 3.73 -10.66
C PHE A 155 2.75 4.50 -9.39
N ILE A 156 3.04 5.79 -9.55
CA ILE A 156 3.43 6.70 -8.46
C ILE A 156 2.30 7.73 -8.30
N PRO A 157 1.42 7.58 -7.30
CA PRO A 157 0.40 8.58 -7.01
C PRO A 157 1.02 9.95 -6.69
N GLU A 158 0.36 11.02 -7.10
CA GLU A 158 0.79 12.38 -6.77
C GLU A 158 0.91 12.57 -5.24
N GLY A 159 2.00 13.19 -4.80
CA GLY A 159 2.30 13.41 -3.38
C GLY A 159 2.75 12.16 -2.62
N SER A 160 3.08 11.06 -3.31
CA SER A 160 3.62 9.87 -2.67
C SER A 160 5.00 10.11 -2.05
N LEU A 161 5.25 9.44 -0.93
CA LEU A 161 6.59 9.27 -0.39
C LEU A 161 7.29 8.12 -1.13
N GLU A 162 8.41 8.41 -1.80
CA GLU A 162 9.24 7.39 -2.44
C GLU A 162 10.43 7.02 -1.56
N ILE A 163 10.66 5.72 -1.35
CA ILE A 163 11.78 5.20 -0.55
C ILE A 163 12.49 4.09 -1.32
N ASP A 164 13.76 4.28 -1.65
CA ASP A 164 14.65 3.17 -1.99
C ASP A 164 15.04 2.44 -0.71
N ASN A 165 14.58 1.21 -0.59
CA ASN A 165 14.82 0.37 0.58
C ASN A 165 15.84 -0.76 0.33
N SER A 166 16.64 -0.65 -0.73
CA SER A 166 17.66 -1.66 -1.09
C SER A 166 18.62 -1.94 0.08
N ASN A 167 18.97 -0.89 0.84
CA ASN A 167 19.93 -0.97 1.95
C ASN A 167 19.30 -0.65 3.32
N LEU A 168 17.97 -0.66 3.41
CA LEU A 168 17.26 -0.40 4.65
C LEU A 168 16.57 -1.66 5.17
N SER A 169 16.55 -1.81 6.49
CA SER A 169 15.68 -2.78 7.16
C SER A 169 14.21 -2.30 7.13
N ALA A 170 13.27 -3.23 7.23
CA ALA A 170 11.85 -2.90 7.28
C ALA A 170 11.50 -1.97 8.46
N LYS A 171 12.23 -2.09 9.57
CA LYS A 171 12.08 -1.23 10.75
C LYS A 171 12.51 0.22 10.47
N GLU A 172 13.62 0.42 9.74
CA GLU A 172 14.09 1.75 9.34
C GLU A 172 13.11 2.39 8.35
N VAL A 173 12.62 1.61 7.38
CA VAL A 173 11.60 2.08 6.43
C VAL A 173 10.32 2.50 7.16
N ALA A 174 9.83 1.68 8.10
CA ALA A 174 8.65 2.00 8.88
C ALA A 174 8.82 3.28 9.73
N LYS A 175 9.99 3.48 10.34
CA LYS A 175 10.29 4.73 11.07
C LYS A 175 10.26 5.96 10.16
N LYS A 176 10.91 5.89 8.99
CA LYS A 176 10.87 6.99 7.99
C LYS A 176 9.45 7.33 7.57
N ILE A 177 8.61 6.33 7.29
CA ILE A 177 7.19 6.54 6.96
C ILE A 177 6.47 7.29 8.08
N VAL A 178 6.63 6.87 9.34
CA VAL A 178 5.97 7.52 10.48
C VAL A 178 6.46 8.94 10.69
N GLU A 179 7.74 9.22 10.48
CA GLU A 179 8.32 10.57 10.57
C GLU A 179 7.72 11.49 9.51
N GLU A 180 7.65 11.06 8.25
CA GLU A 180 7.07 11.87 7.17
C GLU A 180 5.56 12.09 7.34
N MET A 181 4.81 11.08 7.78
CA MET A 181 3.40 11.24 8.14
C MET A 181 3.18 12.30 9.22
N LYS A 182 4.09 12.40 10.22
CA LYS A 182 4.00 13.43 11.27
C LYS A 182 4.31 14.82 10.71
N LYS A 183 5.32 14.96 9.85
CA LYS A 183 5.70 16.23 9.21
C LYS A 183 4.54 16.76 8.35
N GLU A 184 3.93 15.91 7.53
CA GLU A 184 2.81 16.32 6.68
C GLU A 184 1.62 16.81 7.50
N LYS A 185 1.26 16.08 8.55
CA LYS A 185 0.18 16.50 9.48
C LYS A 185 0.49 17.83 10.17
N ASN A 186 1.71 18.02 10.65
CA ASN A 186 2.13 19.28 11.26
C ASN A 186 2.11 20.44 10.24
N GLY A 187 2.56 20.21 9.02
CA GLY A 187 2.51 21.19 7.93
C GLY A 187 1.08 21.60 7.56
N LYS A 188 0.13 20.67 7.54
CA LYS A 188 -1.29 20.95 7.32
C LYS A 188 -1.90 21.75 8.47
N LEU A 189 -1.57 21.45 9.74
CA LEU A 189 -2.02 22.19 10.90
C LEU A 189 -1.54 23.64 10.88
N ILE A 190 -0.27 23.89 10.53
CA ILE A 190 0.29 25.24 10.42
C ILE A 190 -0.42 26.03 9.31
N LYS A 191 -0.63 25.45 8.13
CA LYS A 191 -1.35 26.10 7.03
C LYS A 191 -2.78 26.47 7.42
N THR A 192 -3.49 25.58 8.12
CA THR A 192 -4.87 25.82 8.57
C THR A 192 -4.92 26.94 9.61
N SER A 193 -3.97 26.99 10.55
CA SER A 193 -3.90 28.05 11.58
C SER A 193 -3.62 29.44 10.96
N VAL A 194 -2.73 29.50 9.98
CA VAL A 194 -2.42 30.75 9.25
C VAL A 194 -3.63 31.23 8.45
N THR A 195 -4.35 30.32 7.80
CA THR A 195 -5.56 30.68 7.00
C THR A 195 -6.69 31.18 7.91
N ASN A 196 -6.84 30.65 9.12
CA ASN A 196 -7.84 31.10 10.08
C ASN A 196 -7.49 32.48 10.70
N HIS A 197 -6.21 32.77 10.93
CA HIS A 197 -5.77 34.10 11.37
C HIS A 197 -6.07 35.19 10.33
N LEU A 198 -5.77 34.91 9.06
CA LEU A 198 -6.02 35.84 7.96
C LEU A 198 -7.52 36.10 7.70
N LYS A 199 -8.40 35.15 8.04
CA LYS A 199 -9.86 35.33 7.94
C LYS A 199 -10.41 36.20 9.09
N THR A 200 -9.87 36.08 10.29
CA THR A 200 -10.30 36.88 11.47
C THR A 200 -9.88 38.32 11.36
N GLU A 201 -8.78 38.67 10.70
CA GLU A 201 -8.38 40.06 10.48
C GLU A 201 -9.22 40.76 9.40
N ARG A 202 -9.74 40.03 8.41
CA ARG A 202 -10.60 40.61 7.35
C ARG A 202 -12.05 40.90 7.78
N THR A 203 -12.49 40.38 8.92
CA THR A 203 -13.84 40.61 9.47
C THR A 203 -13.89 41.72 10.54
N ARG A 204 -12.77 42.39 10.80
CA ARG A 204 -12.64 43.52 11.76
C ARG A 204 -12.25 44.85 11.09
N GLY A 205 -12.36 44.93 9.76
CA GLY A 205 -12.15 46.15 8.99
C GLY A 205 -13.45 46.76 8.45
#